data_15bb86730854d2029d0d27b547a7ee71
#
_entry.id   15bb86730854d2029d0d27b547a7ee71
#
_cell.length_a   1.000
_cell.length_b   1.000
_cell.length_c   1.000
_cell.angle_alpha   90.00
_cell.angle_beta   90.00
_cell.angle_gamma   90.00
#
_symmetry.space_group_name_H-M   'P 1'
#
loop_
_entity.id
_entity.type
_entity.pdbx_description
1 polymer ?
#
loop_
_entity_poly.entity_id
_entity_poly.type
_entity_poly.pdbx_seq_one_letter_code
_entity_poly.pdbx_strand_id
1 'polypeptide(L)'
;MSDRDTAFAEYFSARHHAMRATAYLLCGDWHRAEDLVQTGFTKLYLVWNRVARHDALDSYLRRIIVRSFLDERRRGWWRRERVGTPDADSPAPASPSEDRLVVLQALAAVPPRQRAVLVLRYWEDLPVDEVAALLNCSPGTVKSQSARGLDTLRGLLSPMHSSSEKGHR
;
A
#
# COMPACT_ATOMS: atom_id res chain seq x y z
N MET A 1 3.62 13.88 -30.08
CA MET A 1 3.67 12.91 -28.97
C MET A 1 4.09 11.57 -29.56
N SER A 2 5.08 10.93 -29.01
CA SER A 2 5.54 9.63 -29.52
C SER A 2 4.56 8.52 -29.19
N ASP A 3 4.61 7.39 -29.92
CA ASP A 3 3.79 6.21 -29.62
C ASP A 3 4.03 5.71 -28.19
N ARG A 4 5.26 5.86 -27.71
CA ARG A 4 5.64 5.55 -26.32
C ARG A 4 4.87 6.44 -25.33
N ASP A 5 4.82 7.73 -25.56
CA ASP A 5 4.16 8.68 -24.65
C ASP A 5 2.66 8.44 -24.64
N THR A 6 2.07 8.12 -25.78
CA THR A 6 0.65 7.78 -25.90
C THR A 6 0.33 6.49 -25.12
N ALA A 7 1.11 5.44 -25.31
CA ALA A 7 0.92 4.16 -24.63
C ALA A 7 1.11 4.32 -23.11
N PHE A 8 2.11 5.08 -22.67
CA PHE A 8 2.31 5.38 -21.25
C PHE A 8 1.13 6.17 -20.67
N ALA A 9 0.67 7.19 -21.35
CA ALA A 9 -0.47 8.00 -20.91
C ALA A 9 -1.75 7.16 -20.76
N GLU A 10 -2.01 6.24 -21.67
CA GLU A 10 -3.12 5.29 -21.60
C GLU A 10 -3.00 4.38 -20.39
N TYR A 11 -1.84 3.81 -20.16
CA TYR A 11 -1.56 2.96 -19.00
C TYR A 11 -1.71 3.75 -17.69
N PHE A 12 -1.14 4.95 -17.62
CA PHE A 12 -1.28 5.86 -16.48
C PHE A 12 -2.75 6.11 -16.15
N SER A 13 -3.54 6.52 -17.14
CA SER A 13 -4.97 6.80 -16.97
C SER A 13 -5.74 5.56 -16.47
N ALA A 14 -5.39 4.37 -16.97
CA ALA A 14 -6.05 3.14 -16.60
C ALA A 14 -5.68 2.66 -15.18
N ARG A 15 -4.46 2.93 -14.70
CA ARG A 15 -3.92 2.32 -13.48
C ARG A 15 -3.70 3.27 -12.30
N HIS A 16 -3.62 4.57 -12.55
CA HIS A 16 -3.29 5.57 -11.51
C HIS A 16 -4.22 5.48 -10.30
N HIS A 17 -5.51 5.44 -10.51
CA HIS A 17 -6.50 5.40 -9.43
C HIS A 17 -6.36 4.14 -8.55
N ALA A 18 -6.23 2.97 -9.17
CA ALA A 18 -6.07 1.70 -8.44
C ALA A 18 -4.74 1.66 -7.66
N MET A 19 -3.66 2.13 -8.25
CA MET A 19 -2.35 2.18 -7.58
C MET A 19 -2.31 3.19 -6.44
N ARG A 20 -3.01 4.30 -6.57
CA ARG A 20 -3.18 5.28 -5.49
C ARG A 20 -3.93 4.68 -4.30
N ALA A 21 -4.98 3.91 -4.53
CA ALA A 21 -5.71 3.20 -3.47
C ALA A 21 -4.81 2.20 -2.73
N THR A 22 -4.01 1.42 -3.46
CA THR A 22 -3.03 0.50 -2.87
C THR A 22 -2.00 1.26 -2.03
N ALA A 23 -1.43 2.33 -2.55
CA ALA A 23 -0.47 3.16 -1.82
C ALA A 23 -1.08 3.77 -0.55
N TYR A 24 -2.33 4.17 -0.60
CA TYR A 24 -3.06 4.69 0.57
C TYR A 24 -3.20 3.64 1.68
N LEU A 25 -3.53 2.40 1.33
CA LEU A 25 -3.59 1.31 2.31
C LEU A 25 -2.23 1.05 2.98
N LEU A 26 -1.14 1.27 2.25
CA LEU A 26 0.21 1.13 2.77
C LEU A 26 0.59 2.26 3.74
N CYS A 27 0.40 3.51 3.34
CA CYS A 27 0.92 4.67 4.07
C CYS A 27 -0.12 5.42 4.93
N GLY A 28 -1.41 5.26 4.68
CA GLY A 28 -2.48 5.89 5.44
C GLY A 28 -2.68 7.38 5.21
N ASP A 29 -2.05 7.95 4.21
CA ASP A 29 -2.06 9.38 3.89
C ASP A 29 -2.15 9.59 2.38
N TRP A 30 -3.13 10.37 1.91
CA TRP A 30 -3.35 10.58 0.49
C TRP A 30 -2.23 11.34 -0.22
N HIS A 31 -1.59 12.30 0.44
CA HIS A 31 -0.44 13.01 -0.12
C HIS A 31 0.76 12.09 -0.32
N ARG A 32 1.07 11.29 0.69
CA ARG A 32 2.15 10.30 0.59
C ARG A 32 1.83 9.20 -0.42
N ALA A 33 0.58 8.77 -0.50
CA ALA A 33 0.13 7.82 -1.51
C ALA A 33 0.36 8.37 -2.92
N GLU A 34 -0.01 9.62 -3.15
CA GLU A 34 0.24 10.29 -4.43
C GLU A 34 1.73 10.38 -4.75
N ASP A 35 2.58 10.74 -3.79
CA ASP A 35 4.03 10.80 -3.96
C ASP A 35 4.63 9.44 -4.31
N LEU A 36 4.18 8.37 -3.64
CA LEU A 36 4.59 7.00 -3.94
C LEU A 36 4.21 6.58 -5.37
N VAL A 37 3.00 6.91 -5.78
CA VAL A 37 2.49 6.61 -7.11
C VAL A 37 3.24 7.41 -8.17
N GLN A 38 3.47 8.70 -7.94
CA GLN A 38 4.25 9.56 -8.84
C GLN A 38 5.69 9.02 -9.01
N THR A 39 6.32 8.64 -7.93
CA THR A 39 7.65 7.99 -7.97
C THR A 39 7.62 6.71 -8.79
N GLY A 40 6.60 5.89 -8.59
CA GLY A 40 6.42 4.63 -9.32
C GLY A 40 6.27 4.85 -10.82
N PHE A 41 5.39 5.72 -11.23
CA PHE A 41 5.16 6.03 -12.65
C PHE A 41 6.36 6.72 -13.30
N THR A 42 7.05 7.61 -12.59
CA THR A 42 8.27 8.25 -13.10
C THR A 42 9.36 7.22 -13.41
N LYS A 43 9.62 6.31 -12.48
CA LYS A 43 10.58 5.23 -12.67
C LYS A 43 10.17 4.27 -13.78
N LEU A 44 8.88 3.94 -13.86
CA LEU A 44 8.33 3.11 -14.92
C LEU A 44 8.52 3.75 -16.30
N TYR A 45 8.27 5.06 -16.43
CA TYR A 45 8.46 5.78 -17.67
C TYR A 45 9.90 5.68 -18.20
N LEU A 46 10.89 5.78 -17.31
CA LEU A 46 12.31 5.67 -17.69
C LEU A 46 12.68 4.32 -18.30
N VAL A 47 11.98 3.26 -17.93
CA VAL A 47 12.24 1.89 -18.39
C VAL A 47 11.10 1.31 -19.23
N TRP A 48 10.18 2.14 -19.66
CA TRP A 48 8.92 1.75 -20.31
C TRP A 48 9.11 0.73 -21.43
N ASN A 49 9.97 1.03 -22.40
CA ASN A 49 10.16 0.17 -23.55
C ASN A 49 10.67 -1.23 -23.21
N ARG A 50 11.43 -1.34 -22.13
CA ARG A 50 11.94 -2.63 -21.65
C ARG A 50 10.86 -3.43 -20.95
N VAL A 51 10.10 -2.81 -20.06
CA VAL A 51 9.12 -3.47 -19.19
C VAL A 51 7.83 -3.77 -19.96
N ALA A 52 7.39 -2.89 -20.84
CA ALA A 52 6.17 -3.06 -21.63
C ALA A 52 6.24 -4.31 -22.53
N ARG A 53 7.41 -4.65 -23.04
CA ARG A 53 7.62 -5.85 -23.89
C ARG A 53 7.44 -7.18 -23.15
N HIS A 54 7.49 -7.19 -21.83
CA HIS A 54 7.42 -8.40 -21.00
C HIS A 54 6.11 -8.55 -20.26
N ASP A 55 5.12 -7.74 -20.56
CA ASP A 55 3.78 -7.77 -19.93
C ASP A 55 3.84 -7.71 -18.38
N ALA A 56 4.80 -6.97 -17.87
CA ALA A 56 5.13 -6.91 -16.44
C ALA A 56 4.95 -5.51 -15.82
N LEU A 57 4.15 -4.65 -16.45
CA LEU A 57 3.96 -3.26 -16.04
C LEU A 57 3.42 -3.15 -14.61
N ASP A 58 2.34 -3.87 -14.32
CA ASP A 58 1.70 -3.84 -13.01
C ASP A 58 2.62 -4.37 -11.91
N SER A 59 3.30 -5.48 -12.16
CA SER A 59 4.26 -6.06 -11.20
C SER A 59 5.43 -5.12 -10.92
N TYR A 60 5.94 -4.49 -11.96
CA TYR A 60 7.03 -3.52 -11.83
C TYR A 60 6.60 -2.29 -11.03
N LEU A 61 5.44 -1.74 -11.34
CA LEU A 61 4.90 -0.57 -10.67
C LEU A 61 4.61 -0.84 -9.18
N ARG A 62 3.96 -1.97 -8.87
CA ARG A 62 3.73 -2.41 -7.48
C ARG A 62 5.03 -2.55 -6.70
N ARG A 63 6.04 -3.15 -7.33
CA ARG A 63 7.36 -3.32 -6.70
C ARG A 63 7.98 -1.98 -6.32
N ILE A 64 7.95 -0.99 -7.20
CA ILE A 64 8.49 0.33 -6.90
C ILE A 64 7.71 0.98 -5.76
N ILE A 65 6.39 0.97 -5.82
CA ILE A 65 5.52 1.58 -4.81
C ILE A 65 5.77 0.96 -3.43
N VAL A 66 5.75 -0.36 -3.34
CA VAL A 66 5.93 -1.07 -2.07
C VAL A 66 7.35 -0.89 -1.52
N ARG A 67 8.37 -0.99 -2.36
CA ARG A 67 9.75 -0.77 -1.94
C ARG A 67 10.00 0.66 -1.51
N SER A 68 9.48 1.63 -2.22
CA SER A 68 9.57 3.05 -1.85
C SER A 68 8.89 3.29 -0.50
N PHE A 69 7.72 2.70 -0.26
CA PHE A 69 7.03 2.77 1.03
C PHE A 69 7.88 2.18 2.17
N LEU A 70 8.43 0.99 1.99
CA LEU A 70 9.25 0.34 3.01
C LEU A 70 10.55 1.10 3.28
N ASP A 71 11.18 1.64 2.24
CA ASP A 71 12.39 2.46 2.36
C ASP A 71 12.12 3.78 3.09
N GLU A 72 11.02 4.45 2.80
CA GLU A 72 10.60 5.65 3.51
C GLU A 72 10.33 5.37 4.98
N ARG A 73 9.69 4.24 5.31
CA ARG A 73 9.45 3.83 6.70
C ARG A 73 10.75 3.57 7.44
N ARG A 74 11.73 2.97 6.79
CA ARG A 74 13.06 2.74 7.36
C ARG A 74 13.82 4.04 7.60
N ARG A 75 13.73 5.01 6.67
CA ARG A 75 14.30 6.36 6.81
C ARG A 75 13.49 7.24 7.76
N GLY A 76 12.18 7.12 7.75
CA GLY A 76 11.25 7.87 8.59
C GLY A 76 11.42 7.60 10.09
N TRP A 77 11.89 6.39 10.46
CA TRP A 77 12.24 6.09 11.84
C TRP A 77 13.33 7.03 12.38
N TRP A 78 14.31 7.37 11.54
CA TRP A 78 15.35 8.34 11.87
C TRP A 78 14.88 9.80 11.86
N ARG A 79 13.80 10.11 11.14
CA ARG A 79 13.24 11.46 11.01
C ARG A 79 12.17 11.79 12.04
N ARG A 80 11.52 10.81 12.66
CA ARG A 80 10.42 11.02 13.61
C ARG A 80 10.86 11.68 14.90
N GLU A 81 12.14 11.68 15.22
CA GLU A 81 12.69 12.48 16.31
C GLU A 81 12.79 13.99 15.99
N ARG A 82 12.53 14.40 14.73
CA ARG A 82 12.79 15.77 14.27
C ARG A 82 11.59 16.56 13.77
N VAL A 83 10.47 15.96 13.39
CA VAL A 83 9.33 16.71 12.82
C VAL A 83 8.02 16.16 13.36
N GLY A 84 7.36 16.95 14.21
CA GLY A 84 6.01 16.67 14.69
C GLY A 84 4.94 17.03 13.66
N THR A 85 3.84 16.30 13.75
CA THR A 85 2.51 16.45 13.15
C THR A 85 2.35 16.11 11.68
N PRO A 86 1.43 15.18 11.37
CA PRO A 86 0.93 15.02 10.02
C PRO A 86 0.04 16.22 9.67
N ASP A 87 0.33 16.84 8.54
CA ASP A 87 -0.56 17.82 7.92
C ASP A 87 -1.90 17.16 7.58
N ALA A 88 -2.95 17.61 8.23
CA ALA A 88 -4.29 17.07 8.09
C ALA A 88 -5.07 17.61 6.88
N ASP A 89 -4.42 18.30 5.96
CA ASP A 89 -5.06 18.98 4.83
C ASP A 89 -4.77 18.30 3.49
N SER A 90 -5.37 17.12 3.30
CA SER A 90 -5.57 16.59 1.95
C SER A 90 -7.06 16.37 1.70
N PRO A 91 -7.61 16.78 0.55
CA PRO A 91 -8.99 16.47 0.23
C PRO A 91 -9.13 14.96 0.10
N ALA A 92 -9.63 14.32 1.15
CA ALA A 92 -10.01 12.92 1.10
C ALA A 92 -11.18 12.76 0.13
N PRO A 93 -11.15 11.77 -0.77
CA PRO A 93 -12.37 11.39 -1.46
C PRO A 93 -13.38 10.94 -0.42
N ALA A 94 -14.66 11.22 -0.66
CA ALA A 94 -15.86 11.00 0.16
C ALA A 94 -15.63 10.28 1.51
N SER A 95 -16.10 10.87 2.62
CA SER A 95 -15.96 10.33 3.98
C SER A 95 -16.23 8.82 4.02
N PRO A 96 -15.23 8.00 4.39
CA PRO A 96 -15.46 6.57 4.56
C PRO A 96 -16.44 6.33 5.70
N SER A 97 -17.18 5.19 5.65
CA SER A 97 -17.99 4.74 6.77
C SER A 97 -17.14 4.55 8.03
N GLU A 98 -17.76 4.64 9.21
CA GLU A 98 -17.05 4.44 10.49
C GLU A 98 -16.31 3.10 10.54
N ASP A 99 -16.93 2.02 10.07
CA ASP A 99 -16.31 0.69 10.01
C ASP A 99 -15.05 0.68 9.13
N ARG A 100 -15.09 1.40 8.03
CA ARG A 100 -13.97 1.52 7.11
C ARG A 100 -12.81 2.30 7.73
N LEU A 101 -13.10 3.37 8.46
CA LEU A 101 -12.10 4.14 9.21
C LEU A 101 -11.42 3.28 10.28
N VAL A 102 -12.19 2.48 10.99
CA VAL A 102 -11.70 1.54 12.01
C VAL A 102 -10.71 0.55 11.42
N VAL A 103 -11.04 -0.06 10.30
CA VAL A 103 -10.15 -1.01 9.60
C VAL A 103 -8.88 -0.32 9.11
N LEU A 104 -8.99 0.88 8.55
CA LEU A 104 -7.85 1.66 8.08
C LEU A 104 -6.91 2.06 9.22
N GLN A 105 -7.45 2.47 10.37
CA GLN A 105 -6.66 2.77 11.56
C GLN A 105 -5.96 1.54 12.11
N ALA A 106 -6.66 0.41 12.17
CA ALA A 106 -6.08 -0.85 12.60
C ALA A 106 -4.95 -1.29 11.65
N LEU A 107 -5.17 -1.19 10.34
CA LEU A 107 -4.16 -1.50 9.34
C LEU A 107 -2.92 -0.59 9.47
N ALA A 108 -3.12 0.69 9.75
CA ALA A 108 -2.03 1.65 9.97
C ALA A 108 -1.17 1.30 11.20
N ALA A 109 -1.72 0.59 12.18
CA ALA A 109 -1.02 0.12 13.37
C ALA A 109 -0.30 -1.22 13.19
N VAL A 110 -0.55 -1.94 12.10
CA VAL A 110 0.20 -3.16 11.74
C VAL A 110 1.62 -2.77 11.33
N PRO A 111 2.68 -3.50 11.76
CA PRO A 111 4.04 -3.19 11.33
C PRO A 111 4.18 -3.11 9.80
N PRO A 112 4.99 -2.20 9.26
CA PRO A 112 4.98 -1.87 7.83
C PRO A 112 5.19 -3.07 6.89
N ARG A 113 6.09 -3.98 7.22
CA ARG A 113 6.37 -5.15 6.38
C ARG A 113 5.21 -6.16 6.39
N GLN A 114 4.61 -6.38 7.55
CA GLN A 114 3.39 -7.19 7.67
C GLN A 114 2.23 -6.55 6.92
N ARG A 115 2.07 -5.23 7.05
CA ARG A 115 1.05 -4.46 6.32
C ARG A 115 1.20 -4.61 4.82
N ALA A 116 2.42 -4.47 4.29
CA ALA A 116 2.70 -4.67 2.87
C ALA A 116 2.28 -6.06 2.39
N VAL A 117 2.59 -7.10 3.15
CA VAL A 117 2.15 -8.47 2.84
C VAL A 117 0.63 -8.59 2.81
N LEU A 118 -0.06 -8.03 3.82
CA LEU A 118 -1.53 -8.07 3.86
C LEU A 118 -2.17 -7.34 2.68
N VAL A 119 -1.67 -6.16 2.33
CA VAL A 119 -2.17 -5.39 1.19
C VAL A 119 -1.97 -6.15 -0.12
N LEU A 120 -0.80 -6.71 -0.34
CA LEU A 120 -0.50 -7.45 -1.56
C LEU A 120 -1.30 -8.75 -1.66
N ARG A 121 -1.48 -9.47 -0.56
CA ARG A 121 -2.21 -10.74 -0.54
C ARG A 121 -3.72 -10.56 -0.65
N TYR A 122 -4.29 -9.63 0.09
CA TYR A 122 -5.75 -9.54 0.28
C TYR A 122 -6.41 -8.39 -0.48
N TRP A 123 -5.73 -7.29 -0.70
CA TRP A 123 -6.25 -6.20 -1.52
C TRP A 123 -5.92 -6.38 -3.01
N GLU A 124 -4.66 -6.68 -3.31
CA GLU A 124 -4.19 -6.93 -4.68
C GLU A 124 -4.43 -8.37 -5.14
N ASP A 125 -4.80 -9.26 -4.22
CA ASP A 125 -5.09 -10.68 -4.49
C ASP A 125 -3.93 -11.41 -5.18
N LEU A 126 -2.69 -11.12 -4.78
CA LEU A 126 -1.51 -11.76 -5.34
C LEU A 126 -1.21 -13.09 -4.64
N PRO A 127 -0.79 -14.13 -5.39
CA PRO A 127 -0.35 -15.39 -4.78
C PRO A 127 0.94 -15.22 -3.98
N VAL A 128 1.16 -16.12 -3.04
CA VAL A 128 2.33 -16.08 -2.13
C VAL A 128 3.65 -15.95 -2.88
N ASP A 129 3.84 -16.72 -3.96
CA ASP A 129 5.07 -16.71 -4.74
C ASP A 129 5.33 -15.35 -5.41
N GLU A 130 4.29 -14.69 -5.89
CA GLU A 130 4.39 -13.37 -6.50
C GLU A 130 4.73 -12.30 -5.46
N VAL A 131 4.11 -12.35 -4.28
CA VAL A 131 4.44 -11.47 -3.16
C VAL A 131 5.89 -11.68 -2.70
N ALA A 132 6.33 -12.94 -2.60
CA ALA A 132 7.71 -13.29 -2.26
C ALA A 132 8.72 -12.70 -3.25
N ALA A 133 8.47 -12.81 -4.53
CA ALA A 133 9.30 -12.24 -5.58
C ALA A 133 9.32 -10.69 -5.49
N LEU A 134 8.17 -10.07 -5.26
CA LEU A 134 8.02 -8.64 -5.15
C LEU A 134 8.76 -8.06 -3.94
N LEU A 135 8.70 -8.73 -2.80
CA LEU A 135 9.36 -8.33 -1.55
C LEU A 135 10.79 -8.85 -1.41
N ASN A 136 11.26 -9.64 -2.35
CA ASN A 136 12.57 -10.28 -2.31
C ASN A 136 12.80 -11.12 -1.03
N CYS A 137 11.85 -11.98 -0.73
CA CYS A 137 11.91 -12.90 0.41
C CYS A 137 11.37 -14.27 0.02
N SER A 138 11.45 -15.23 0.94
CA SER A 138 10.95 -16.58 0.70
C SER A 138 9.42 -16.67 0.81
N PRO A 139 8.76 -17.63 0.14
CA PRO A 139 7.34 -17.91 0.35
C PRO A 139 6.98 -18.19 1.82
N GLY A 140 7.86 -18.85 2.55
CA GLY A 140 7.71 -19.09 3.99
C GLY A 140 7.68 -17.79 4.80
N THR A 141 8.50 -16.81 4.45
CA THR A 141 8.49 -15.48 5.07
C THR A 141 7.17 -14.76 4.79
N VAL A 142 6.66 -14.82 3.56
CA VAL A 142 5.34 -14.24 3.22
C VAL A 142 4.25 -14.85 4.09
N LYS A 143 4.21 -16.17 4.22
CA LYS A 143 3.22 -16.89 5.04
C LYS A 143 3.31 -16.49 6.52
N SER A 144 4.50 -16.42 7.10
CA SER A 144 4.69 -16.04 8.49
C SER A 144 4.36 -14.57 8.75
N GLN A 145 4.73 -13.66 7.85
CA GLN A 145 4.37 -12.23 7.93
C GLN A 145 2.86 -12.03 7.78
N SER A 146 2.22 -12.78 6.90
CA SER A 146 0.77 -12.76 6.73
C SER A 146 0.05 -13.21 8.01
N ALA A 147 0.46 -14.33 8.60
CA ALA A 147 -0.12 -14.84 9.85
C ALA A 147 0.04 -13.85 11.00
N ARG A 148 1.23 -13.29 11.19
CA ARG A 148 1.50 -12.27 12.21
C ARG A 148 0.69 -10.99 11.99
N GLY A 149 0.62 -10.53 10.73
CA GLY A 149 -0.16 -9.35 10.37
C GLY A 149 -1.65 -9.53 10.65
N LEU A 150 -2.21 -10.68 10.32
CA LEU A 150 -3.61 -11.01 10.61
C LEU A 150 -3.86 -11.11 12.12
N ASP A 151 -2.96 -11.71 12.89
CA ASP A 151 -3.07 -11.77 14.35
C ASP A 151 -3.05 -10.37 14.97
N THR A 152 -2.15 -9.51 14.54
CA THR A 152 -2.08 -8.11 14.96
C THR A 152 -3.38 -7.38 14.64
N LEU A 153 -3.87 -7.53 13.42
CA LEU A 153 -5.10 -6.88 12.96
C LEU A 153 -6.32 -7.35 13.76
N ARG A 154 -6.45 -8.65 14.00
CA ARG A 154 -7.50 -9.22 14.83
C ARG A 154 -7.45 -8.68 16.26
N GLY A 155 -6.28 -8.59 16.85
CA GLY A 155 -6.09 -8.02 18.18
C GLY A 155 -6.53 -6.56 18.27
N LEU A 156 -6.25 -5.77 17.24
CA LEU A 156 -6.65 -4.37 17.15
C LEU A 156 -8.16 -4.18 16.93
N LEU A 157 -8.81 -5.08 16.24
CA LEU A 157 -10.25 -5.02 15.94
C LEU A 157 -11.13 -5.67 17.03
N SER A 158 -10.62 -6.64 17.81
CA SER A 158 -11.38 -7.38 18.82
C SER A 158 -11.99 -6.52 19.94
N PRO A 159 -11.31 -5.50 20.51
CA PRO A 159 -11.88 -4.65 21.56
C PRO A 159 -13.08 -3.84 21.11
N MET A 160 -13.25 -3.62 19.81
CA MET A 160 -14.33 -2.81 19.24
C MET A 160 -15.64 -3.59 19.07
N HIS A 161 -15.57 -4.90 18.94
CA HIS A 161 -16.75 -5.77 18.91
C HIS A 161 -17.37 -5.97 20.30
N SER A 162 -16.56 -5.93 21.36
CA SER A 162 -17.06 -6.09 22.74
C SER A 162 -17.79 -4.86 23.27
N SER A 163 -17.63 -3.70 22.64
CA SER A 163 -18.34 -2.47 23.04
C SER A 163 -19.76 -2.38 22.47
N SER A 164 -20.06 -3.09 21.39
CA SER A 164 -21.38 -3.11 20.77
C SER A 164 -22.38 -4.06 21.46
N GLU A 165 -21.90 -5.05 22.21
CA GLU A 165 -22.78 -6.03 22.86
C GLU A 165 -23.27 -5.61 24.26
N LYS A 166 -22.75 -4.53 24.84
CA LYS A 166 -23.17 -4.07 26.19
C LYS A 166 -24.26 -3.00 26.19
N GLY A 167 -24.89 -2.75 25.05
CA GLY A 167 -25.90 -1.71 24.88
C GLY A 167 -27.40 -2.18 24.86
N HIS A 168 -27.69 -3.43 25.16
CA HIS A 168 -29.10 -3.91 25.24
C HIS A 168 -29.33 -4.79 26.47
N ARG A 169 -29.56 -4.14 27.60
CA ARG A 169 -30.44 -4.65 28.67
C ARG A 169 -31.21 -3.52 29.32
#